data_bcd1974491cdb797731511a0d402af9f
#
_entry.id   bcd1974491cdb797731511a0d402af9f
#
_cell.length_a   1.000
_cell.length_b   1.000
_cell.length_c   1.000
_cell.angle_alpha   90.00
_cell.angle_beta   90.00
_cell.angle_gamma   90.00
#
_symmetry.space_group_name_H-M   'P 1'
#
loop_
_entity.id
_entity.type
_entity.pdbx_description
1 polymer ?
#
loop_
_entity_poly.entity_id
_entity_poly.type
_entity_poly.pdbx_seq_one_letter_code
_entity_poly.pdbx_strand_id
1 'polypeptide(L)'
;SSYVEMNNKVVKLTDELKEKVLNTVNDLNAEGMRVIGVAQKNNIEDIIEFGVKDEKDMVLIGYIAFLDPPKESAAEAIRELIKYGVDVKILTGDNDSVTKKVCKEVGLDVNYILLGNNVDIMSDEELSIAVDETNVFAKLSPLQKSRIIKVLKEKGHVVGFMGDGINDAAALKEADVGISVDTGVDIAKESADIILLEKSLMVLVDGVKEGRSCLL
;
A
#
# COMPACT_ATOMS: atom_id res chain seq x y z
N SER A 1 -11.73 -11.13 17.14
CA SER A 1 -11.75 -12.34 18.00
C SER A 1 -12.25 -11.99 19.38
N SER A 2 -13.02 -12.87 19.99
CA SER A 2 -13.55 -12.73 21.36
C SER A 2 -12.72 -13.54 22.38
N TYR A 3 -11.91 -14.44 21.88
CA TYR A 3 -11.07 -15.35 22.64
C TYR A 3 -9.64 -15.39 22.08
N VAL A 4 -8.71 -15.88 22.90
CA VAL A 4 -7.31 -16.11 22.51
C VAL A 4 -6.84 -17.45 23.08
N GLU A 5 -6.02 -18.17 22.34
CA GLU A 5 -5.36 -19.36 22.80
C GLU A 5 -4.02 -19.00 23.46
N MET A 6 -3.85 -19.41 24.72
CA MET A 6 -2.62 -19.21 25.49
C MET A 6 -2.27 -20.52 26.21
N ASN A 7 -1.06 -21.03 26.03
CA ASN A 7 -0.59 -22.26 26.67
C ASN A 7 -1.57 -23.44 26.48
N ASN A 8 -2.07 -23.62 25.27
CA ASN A 8 -3.06 -24.63 24.87
C ASN A 8 -4.42 -24.52 25.62
N LYS A 9 -4.77 -23.32 26.11
CA LYS A 9 -6.05 -23.05 26.71
C LYS A 9 -6.70 -21.85 26.04
N VAL A 10 -7.99 -21.99 25.72
CA VAL A 10 -8.80 -20.89 25.18
C VAL A 10 -9.30 -20.06 26.35
N VAL A 11 -8.94 -18.78 26.37
CA VAL A 11 -9.37 -17.81 27.36
C VAL A 11 -10.05 -16.62 26.69
N LYS A 12 -10.86 -15.88 27.45
CA LYS A 12 -11.50 -14.67 26.91
C LYS A 12 -10.45 -13.61 26.60
N LEU A 13 -10.54 -12.99 25.45
CA LEU A 13 -9.67 -11.89 25.06
C LEU A 13 -10.06 -10.62 25.84
N THR A 14 -9.36 -10.39 26.95
CA THR A 14 -9.56 -9.20 27.80
C THR A 14 -8.89 -7.98 27.16
N ASP A 15 -9.28 -6.76 27.58
CA ASP A 15 -8.67 -5.53 27.08
C ASP A 15 -7.15 -5.49 27.33
N GLU A 16 -6.70 -6.00 28.48
CA GLU A 16 -5.24 -6.12 28.77
C GLU A 16 -4.52 -7.04 27.78
N LEU A 17 -5.10 -8.20 27.46
CA LEU A 17 -4.53 -9.13 26.48
C LEU A 17 -4.55 -8.55 25.07
N LYS A 18 -5.63 -7.85 24.74
CA LYS A 18 -5.75 -7.15 23.45
C LYS A 18 -4.68 -6.06 23.30
N GLU A 19 -4.44 -5.29 24.34
CA GLU A 19 -3.39 -4.27 24.36
C GLU A 19 -2.00 -4.88 24.18
N LYS A 20 -1.70 -5.99 24.87
CA LYS A 20 -0.43 -6.73 24.68
C LYS A 20 -0.23 -7.20 23.24
N VAL A 21 -1.27 -7.76 22.62
CA VAL A 21 -1.23 -8.18 21.21
C VAL A 21 -1.00 -6.98 20.28
N LEU A 22 -1.72 -5.88 20.51
CA LEU A 22 -1.57 -4.66 19.70
C LEU A 22 -0.18 -4.05 19.84
N ASN A 23 0.40 -4.02 21.03
CA ASN A 23 1.77 -3.54 21.24
C ASN A 23 2.79 -4.40 20.49
N THR A 24 2.69 -5.73 20.56
CA THR A 24 3.54 -6.62 19.79
C THR A 24 3.41 -6.39 18.27
N VAL A 25 2.16 -6.21 17.79
CA VAL A 25 1.92 -5.91 16.37
C VAL A 25 2.54 -4.55 15.97
N ASN A 26 2.41 -3.55 16.82
CA ASN A 26 3.01 -2.23 16.58
C ASN A 26 4.54 -2.28 16.54
N ASP A 27 5.16 -3.05 17.44
CA ASP A 27 6.62 -3.25 17.45
C ASP A 27 7.09 -3.92 16.16
N LEU A 28 6.42 -5.00 15.72
CA LEU A 28 6.73 -5.68 14.46
C LEU A 28 6.51 -4.77 13.25
N ASN A 29 5.43 -3.98 13.24
CA ASN A 29 5.20 -3.00 12.18
C ASN A 29 6.28 -1.90 12.15
N ALA A 30 6.79 -1.48 13.32
CA ALA A 30 7.89 -0.52 13.40
C ALA A 30 9.22 -1.10 12.85
N GLU A 31 9.37 -2.43 12.91
CA GLU A 31 10.45 -3.16 12.24
C GLU A 31 10.22 -3.36 10.73
N GLY A 32 9.10 -2.88 10.18
CA GLY A 32 8.75 -2.99 8.76
C GLY A 32 8.03 -4.27 8.39
N MET A 33 7.63 -5.07 9.35
CA MET A 33 6.91 -6.32 9.07
C MET A 33 5.41 -6.08 8.90
N ARG A 34 4.82 -6.77 7.94
CA ARG A 34 3.35 -6.89 7.83
C ARG A 34 2.88 -8.00 8.76
N VAL A 35 1.84 -7.74 9.55
CA VAL A 35 1.33 -8.70 10.52
C VAL A 35 -0.11 -9.07 10.20
N ILE A 36 -0.37 -10.38 10.08
CA ILE A 36 -1.70 -10.93 9.86
C ILE A 36 -2.07 -11.79 11.08
N GLY A 37 -3.18 -11.47 11.72
CA GLY A 37 -3.76 -12.29 12.79
C GLY A 37 -4.39 -13.57 12.22
N VAL A 38 -4.14 -14.70 12.88
CA VAL A 38 -4.74 -15.99 12.54
C VAL A 38 -5.72 -16.37 13.64
N ALA A 39 -6.97 -16.58 13.26
CA ALA A 39 -8.01 -16.97 14.18
C ALA A 39 -8.81 -18.15 13.65
N GLN A 40 -9.32 -18.98 14.56
CA GLN A 40 -10.17 -20.11 14.23
C GLN A 40 -11.54 -20.02 14.90
N LYS A 41 -12.54 -20.63 14.28
CA LYS A 41 -13.87 -20.80 14.87
C LYS A 41 -14.01 -22.22 15.39
N ASN A 42 -14.21 -22.36 16.71
CA ASN A 42 -14.28 -23.67 17.34
C ASN A 42 -15.70 -24.25 17.36
N ASN A 43 -16.73 -23.42 17.28
CA ASN A 43 -18.14 -23.86 17.28
C ASN A 43 -18.76 -23.58 15.90
N ILE A 44 -18.95 -24.64 15.10
CA ILE A 44 -19.47 -24.59 13.72
C ILE A 44 -20.70 -25.50 13.54
N GLU A 45 -21.25 -26.10 14.61
CA GLU A 45 -22.26 -27.16 14.54
C GLU A 45 -23.54 -26.74 13.80
N ASP A 46 -23.90 -25.44 13.80
CA ASP A 46 -25.12 -24.93 13.18
C ASP A 46 -24.84 -24.14 11.86
N ILE A 47 -23.62 -24.21 11.33
CA ILE A 47 -23.22 -23.44 10.13
C ILE A 47 -23.27 -24.35 8.91
N ILE A 48 -24.29 -24.17 8.06
CA ILE A 48 -24.45 -24.92 6.82
C ILE A 48 -23.52 -24.37 5.73
N GLU A 49 -23.39 -23.02 5.66
CA GLU A 49 -22.53 -22.31 4.72
C GLU A 49 -21.81 -21.19 5.47
N PHE A 50 -20.47 -21.20 5.47
CA PHE A 50 -19.65 -20.23 6.19
C PHE A 50 -19.51 -18.95 5.36
N GLY A 51 -19.80 -17.80 5.97
CA GLY A 51 -19.70 -16.49 5.35
C GLY A 51 -19.16 -15.43 6.31
N VAL A 52 -18.94 -14.22 5.81
CA VAL A 52 -18.41 -13.07 6.58
C VAL A 52 -19.19 -12.80 7.88
N LYS A 53 -20.52 -13.02 7.87
CA LYS A 53 -21.38 -12.90 9.07
C LYS A 53 -21.00 -13.85 10.20
N ASP A 54 -20.30 -14.94 9.88
CA ASP A 54 -19.90 -15.99 10.82
C ASP A 54 -18.49 -15.75 11.39
N GLU A 55 -17.77 -14.73 10.91
CA GLU A 55 -16.46 -14.31 11.41
C GLU A 55 -16.54 -13.56 12.76
N LYS A 56 -17.34 -14.07 13.67
CA LYS A 56 -17.51 -13.57 15.04
C LYS A 56 -17.20 -14.68 16.04
N ASP A 57 -16.88 -14.28 17.27
CA ASP A 57 -16.56 -15.20 18.37
C ASP A 57 -15.42 -16.18 18.02
N MET A 58 -14.45 -15.67 17.28
CA MET A 58 -13.26 -16.39 16.88
C MET A 58 -12.24 -16.46 18.01
N VAL A 59 -11.43 -17.50 18.00
CA VAL A 59 -10.27 -17.68 18.88
C VAL A 59 -9.04 -17.23 18.13
N LEU A 60 -8.35 -16.20 18.62
CA LEU A 60 -7.04 -15.80 18.10
C LEU A 60 -6.02 -16.86 18.52
N ILE A 61 -5.42 -17.56 17.57
CA ILE A 61 -4.41 -18.59 17.81
C ILE A 61 -2.98 -18.09 17.63
N GLY A 62 -2.81 -16.97 16.93
CA GLY A 62 -1.51 -16.36 16.72
C GLY A 62 -1.53 -15.29 15.63
N TYR A 63 -0.34 -14.96 15.19
CA TYR A 63 -0.13 -14.05 14.05
C TYR A 63 1.07 -14.51 13.23
N ILE A 64 1.08 -14.11 11.98
CA ILE A 64 2.19 -14.30 11.06
C ILE A 64 2.76 -12.93 10.75
N ALA A 65 4.06 -12.74 10.97
CA ALA A 65 4.77 -11.54 10.58
C ALA A 65 5.71 -11.88 9.41
N PHE A 66 5.69 -11.06 8.37
CA PHE A 66 6.57 -11.24 7.22
C PHE A 66 7.08 -9.90 6.72
N LEU A 67 8.31 -9.91 6.26
CA LEU A 67 8.97 -8.79 5.63
C LEU A 67 8.72 -8.86 4.12
N ASP A 68 8.27 -7.73 3.55
CA ASP A 68 8.15 -7.55 2.10
C ASP A 68 9.15 -6.46 1.67
N PRO A 69 10.41 -6.84 1.39
CA PRO A 69 11.45 -5.86 1.09
C PRO A 69 11.20 -5.20 -0.26
N PRO A 70 11.57 -3.92 -0.41
CA PRO A 70 11.51 -3.26 -1.70
C PRO A 70 12.40 -3.98 -2.73
N LYS A 71 12.07 -3.85 -4.02
CA LYS A 71 12.93 -4.37 -5.09
C LYS A 71 14.33 -3.74 -5.01
N GLU A 72 15.37 -4.52 -5.26
CA GLU A 72 16.76 -4.06 -5.20
C GLU A 72 17.03 -2.82 -6.06
N SER A 73 16.38 -2.72 -7.22
CA SER A 73 16.50 -1.57 -8.13
C SER A 73 15.70 -0.34 -7.70
N ALA A 74 14.85 -0.42 -6.66
CA ALA A 74 13.92 0.67 -6.31
C ALA A 74 14.66 1.95 -5.88
N ALA A 75 15.64 1.82 -5.00
CA ALA A 75 16.40 2.96 -4.50
C ALA A 75 17.17 3.70 -5.62
N GLU A 76 17.75 2.95 -6.57
CA GLU A 76 18.45 3.52 -7.71
C GLU A 76 17.48 4.19 -8.68
N ALA A 77 16.38 3.51 -9.03
CA ALA A 77 15.39 4.05 -9.95
C ALA A 77 14.76 5.34 -9.42
N ILE A 78 14.39 5.40 -8.13
CA ILE A 78 13.86 6.61 -7.50
C ILE A 78 14.86 7.78 -7.61
N ARG A 79 16.13 7.55 -7.27
CA ARG A 79 17.16 8.60 -7.38
C ARG A 79 17.34 9.11 -8.79
N GLU A 80 17.39 8.20 -9.77
CA GLU A 80 17.54 8.58 -11.18
C GLU A 80 16.31 9.34 -11.69
N LEU A 81 15.08 8.89 -11.38
CA LEU A 81 13.84 9.60 -11.75
C LEU A 81 13.84 11.03 -11.20
N ILE A 82 14.21 11.22 -9.93
CA ILE A 82 14.33 12.56 -9.31
C ILE A 82 15.35 13.43 -10.04
N LYS A 83 16.52 12.90 -10.44
CA LYS A 83 17.52 13.62 -11.23
C LYS A 83 16.97 14.09 -12.59
N TYR A 84 16.07 13.30 -13.18
CA TYR A 84 15.35 13.69 -14.41
C TYR A 84 14.13 14.60 -14.13
N GLY A 85 13.98 15.12 -12.91
CA GLY A 85 12.89 16.03 -12.54
C GLY A 85 11.51 15.37 -12.50
N VAL A 86 11.47 14.06 -12.22
CA VAL A 86 10.22 13.35 -11.93
C VAL A 86 9.98 13.40 -10.42
N ASP A 87 8.85 13.96 -10.00
CA ASP A 87 8.43 13.92 -8.60
C ASP A 87 7.87 12.53 -8.27
N VAL A 88 8.50 11.84 -7.31
CA VAL A 88 8.12 10.46 -6.94
C VAL A 88 7.25 10.48 -5.71
N LYS A 89 6.04 9.92 -5.83
CA LYS A 89 5.08 9.79 -4.75
C LYS A 89 4.75 8.33 -4.46
N ILE A 90 4.61 7.98 -3.18
CA ILE A 90 4.23 6.64 -2.73
C ILE A 90 2.77 6.65 -2.27
N LEU A 91 1.93 5.85 -2.91
CA LEU A 91 0.51 5.66 -2.60
C LEU A 91 0.28 4.20 -2.21
N THR A 92 0.14 3.92 -0.92
CA THR A 92 0.02 2.54 -0.42
C THR A 92 -1.18 2.33 0.52
N GLY A 93 -1.70 1.11 0.51
CA GLY A 93 -2.68 0.64 1.51
C GLY A 93 -2.04 0.22 2.84
N ASP A 94 -0.71 0.11 2.90
CA ASP A 94 0.01 -0.28 4.10
C ASP A 94 -0.09 0.79 5.20
N ASN A 95 0.21 0.38 6.43
CA ASN A 95 0.25 1.33 7.54
C ASN A 95 1.47 2.25 7.45
N ASP A 96 1.38 3.37 8.16
CA ASP A 96 2.40 4.43 8.18
C ASP A 96 3.77 3.97 8.69
N SER A 97 3.81 3.06 9.67
CA SER A 97 5.07 2.55 10.23
C SER A 97 5.83 1.70 9.21
N VAL A 98 5.17 0.76 8.54
CA VAL A 98 5.75 -0.05 7.46
C VAL A 98 6.17 0.83 6.30
N THR A 99 5.29 1.75 5.86
CA THR A 99 5.57 2.68 4.77
C THR A 99 6.81 3.54 5.05
N LYS A 100 6.92 4.10 6.25
CA LYS A 100 8.08 4.90 6.66
C LYS A 100 9.39 4.10 6.61
N LYS A 101 9.34 2.83 7.03
CA LYS A 101 10.50 1.93 6.98
C LYS A 101 10.93 1.68 5.53
N VAL A 102 9.99 1.32 4.66
CA VAL A 102 10.26 1.08 3.22
C VAL A 102 10.83 2.34 2.55
N CYS A 103 10.22 3.52 2.78
CA CYS A 103 10.72 4.77 2.23
C CYS A 103 12.17 5.05 2.64
N LYS A 104 12.51 4.81 3.90
CA LYS A 104 13.88 4.95 4.40
C LYS A 104 14.85 3.99 3.70
N GLU A 105 14.45 2.75 3.47
CA GLU A 105 15.28 1.75 2.78
C GLU A 105 15.56 2.11 1.32
N VAL A 106 14.60 2.73 0.63
CA VAL A 106 14.79 3.18 -0.75
C VAL A 106 15.38 4.59 -0.86
N GLY A 107 15.71 5.23 0.28
CA GLY A 107 16.34 6.55 0.32
C GLY A 107 15.40 7.71 -0.05
N LEU A 108 14.09 7.52 0.13
CA LEU A 108 13.09 8.58 -0.03
C LEU A 108 12.88 9.28 1.32
N ASP A 109 13.17 10.57 1.38
CA ASP A 109 12.95 11.38 2.57
C ASP A 109 11.45 11.54 2.83
N VAL A 110 11.04 11.28 4.07
CA VAL A 110 9.64 11.35 4.49
C VAL A 110 9.51 12.42 5.57
N ASN A 111 9.07 13.60 5.18
CA ASN A 111 8.80 14.70 6.13
C ASN A 111 7.42 14.53 6.79
N TYR A 112 6.44 14.10 6.02
CA TYR A 112 5.07 13.91 6.45
C TYR A 112 4.42 12.76 5.68
N ILE A 113 3.55 11.99 6.34
CA ILE A 113 2.72 10.95 5.72
C ILE A 113 1.26 11.36 5.83
N LEU A 114 0.58 11.50 4.71
CA LEU A 114 -0.86 11.73 4.69
C LEU A 114 -1.60 10.39 4.73
N LEU A 115 -2.49 10.24 5.70
CA LEU A 115 -3.26 9.00 5.88
C LEU A 115 -4.59 9.05 5.11
N GLY A 116 -5.11 7.89 4.71
CA GLY A 116 -6.36 7.79 3.97
C GLY A 116 -7.54 8.45 4.66
N ASN A 117 -7.66 8.37 5.99
CA ASN A 117 -8.70 9.06 6.75
C ASN A 117 -8.61 10.61 6.65
N ASN A 118 -7.40 11.15 6.51
CA ASN A 118 -7.23 12.59 6.27
C ASN A 118 -7.66 12.94 4.85
N VAL A 119 -7.34 12.09 3.85
CA VAL A 119 -7.78 12.28 2.47
C VAL A 119 -9.30 12.31 2.36
N ASP A 120 -10.02 11.49 3.14
CA ASP A 120 -11.49 11.46 3.10
C ASP A 120 -12.16 12.74 3.61
N ILE A 121 -11.57 13.42 4.61
CA ILE A 121 -12.14 14.62 5.21
C ILE A 121 -11.74 15.91 4.51
N MET A 122 -10.68 15.87 3.69
CA MET A 122 -10.22 17.03 2.92
C MET A 122 -11.17 17.37 1.76
N SER A 123 -11.42 18.65 1.52
CA SER A 123 -11.99 19.12 0.26
C SER A 123 -10.98 18.90 -0.90
N ASP A 124 -11.43 19.03 -2.14
CA ASP A 124 -10.51 18.88 -3.28
C ASP A 124 -9.49 20.02 -3.35
N GLU A 125 -9.85 21.23 -2.88
CA GLU A 125 -8.94 22.35 -2.75
C GLU A 125 -7.84 22.09 -1.70
N GLU A 126 -8.23 21.58 -0.52
CA GLU A 126 -7.26 21.20 0.53
C GLU A 126 -6.34 20.08 0.09
N LEU A 127 -6.92 19.06 -0.57
CA LEU A 127 -6.13 17.95 -1.11
C LEU A 127 -5.19 18.42 -2.22
N SER A 128 -5.62 19.37 -3.05
CA SER A 128 -4.80 19.99 -4.10
C SER A 128 -3.53 20.65 -3.54
N ILE A 129 -3.59 21.26 -2.36
CA ILE A 129 -2.41 21.82 -1.68
C ILE A 129 -1.57 20.68 -1.10
N ALA A 130 -2.21 19.74 -0.41
CA ALA A 130 -1.52 18.66 0.29
C ALA A 130 -0.73 17.74 -0.66
N VAL A 131 -1.22 17.48 -1.88
CA VAL A 131 -0.52 16.59 -2.84
C VAL A 131 0.80 17.17 -3.35
N ASP A 132 0.99 18.48 -3.36
CA ASP A 132 2.28 19.09 -3.73
C ASP A 132 3.31 18.97 -2.59
N GLU A 133 2.86 19.11 -1.36
CA GLU A 133 3.73 19.13 -0.18
C GLU A 133 4.05 17.71 0.33
N THR A 134 3.25 16.72 -0.07
CA THR A 134 3.34 15.35 0.43
C THR A 134 3.81 14.39 -0.66
N ASN A 135 4.83 13.60 -0.36
CA ASN A 135 5.32 12.54 -1.24
C ASN A 135 4.93 11.13 -0.79
N VAL A 136 4.34 10.97 0.41
CA VAL A 136 3.98 9.65 0.95
C VAL A 136 2.56 9.65 1.50
N PHE A 137 1.76 8.73 0.99
CA PHE A 137 0.36 8.52 1.36
C PHE A 137 0.16 7.07 1.80
N ALA A 138 -0.36 6.85 3.01
CA ALA A 138 -0.49 5.52 3.61
C ALA A 138 -1.92 5.20 4.05
N LYS A 139 -2.24 3.94 4.28
CA LYS A 139 -3.58 3.44 4.63
C LYS A 139 -4.65 3.87 3.61
N LEU A 140 -4.28 3.94 2.34
CA LEU A 140 -5.19 4.34 1.28
C LEU A 140 -6.10 3.19 0.83
N SER A 141 -7.37 3.50 0.63
CA SER A 141 -8.29 2.68 -0.15
C SER A 141 -8.04 2.87 -1.67
N PRO A 142 -8.53 1.96 -2.53
CA PRO A 142 -8.44 2.12 -3.98
C PRO A 142 -9.02 3.43 -4.51
N LEU A 143 -10.14 3.88 -3.95
CA LEU A 143 -10.81 5.14 -4.35
C LEU A 143 -9.98 6.37 -3.96
N GLN A 144 -9.32 6.35 -2.81
CA GLN A 144 -8.45 7.44 -2.38
C GLN A 144 -7.22 7.56 -3.27
N LYS A 145 -6.63 6.44 -3.72
CA LYS A 145 -5.52 6.45 -4.70
C LYS A 145 -5.96 7.14 -6.00
N SER A 146 -7.10 6.73 -6.55
CA SER A 146 -7.66 7.33 -7.76
C SER A 146 -7.96 8.82 -7.59
N ARG A 147 -8.52 9.24 -6.44
CA ARG A 147 -8.79 10.65 -6.11
C ARG A 147 -7.52 11.48 -6.07
N ILE A 148 -6.45 11.00 -5.45
CA ILE A 148 -5.16 11.70 -5.41
C ILE A 148 -4.60 11.89 -6.83
N ILE A 149 -4.63 10.87 -7.67
CA ILE A 149 -4.18 10.93 -9.06
C ILE A 149 -5.00 11.96 -9.84
N LYS A 150 -6.33 11.93 -9.70
CA LYS A 150 -7.23 12.89 -10.35
C LYS A 150 -6.88 14.33 -9.97
N VAL A 151 -6.68 14.61 -8.69
CA VAL A 151 -6.32 15.95 -8.20
C VAL A 151 -4.96 16.40 -8.77
N LEU A 152 -3.96 15.51 -8.84
CA LEU A 152 -2.68 15.83 -9.48
C LEU A 152 -2.84 16.20 -10.96
N LYS A 153 -3.67 15.47 -11.72
CA LYS A 153 -3.98 15.77 -13.13
C LYS A 153 -4.72 17.10 -13.29
N GLU A 154 -5.69 17.38 -12.46
CA GLU A 154 -6.44 18.65 -12.47
C GLU A 154 -5.54 19.86 -12.19
N LYS A 155 -4.41 19.66 -11.51
CA LYS A 155 -3.35 20.68 -11.34
C LYS A 155 -2.45 20.83 -12.57
N GLY A 156 -2.61 20.01 -13.60
CA GLY A 156 -1.81 20.05 -14.82
C GLY A 156 -0.54 19.19 -14.77
N HIS A 157 -0.40 18.33 -13.76
CA HIS A 157 0.68 17.34 -13.75
C HIS A 157 0.39 16.19 -14.71
N VAL A 158 1.42 15.67 -15.36
CA VAL A 158 1.36 14.40 -16.10
C VAL A 158 1.70 13.28 -15.12
N VAL A 159 0.77 12.38 -14.88
CA VAL A 159 0.87 11.35 -13.83
C VAL A 159 1.05 9.97 -14.43
N GLY A 160 2.21 9.35 -14.19
CA GLY A 160 2.40 7.90 -14.33
C GLY A 160 2.09 7.20 -13.01
N PHE A 161 1.26 6.18 -13.02
CA PHE A 161 0.98 5.37 -11.83
C PHE A 161 1.37 3.92 -12.07
N MET A 162 2.14 3.35 -11.12
CA MET A 162 2.56 1.94 -11.17
C MET A 162 1.86 1.16 -10.06
N GLY A 163 1.24 0.04 -10.44
CA GLY A 163 0.56 -0.86 -9.52
C GLY A 163 0.46 -2.28 -10.05
N ASP A 164 0.39 -3.26 -9.15
CA ASP A 164 0.37 -4.69 -9.47
C ASP A 164 -0.81 -5.45 -8.86
N GLY A 165 -1.57 -4.79 -7.98
CA GLY A 165 -2.68 -5.38 -7.24
C GLY A 165 -4.07 -5.07 -7.80
N ILE A 166 -5.07 -5.84 -7.35
CA ILE A 166 -6.50 -5.60 -7.65
C ILE A 166 -6.90 -4.17 -7.22
N ASN A 167 -6.35 -3.71 -6.11
CA ASN A 167 -6.65 -2.41 -5.52
C ASN A 167 -6.07 -1.22 -6.30
N ASP A 168 -5.27 -1.48 -7.33
CA ASP A 168 -4.62 -0.46 -8.14
C ASP A 168 -5.34 -0.20 -9.47
N ALA A 169 -6.27 -1.07 -9.86
CA ALA A 169 -6.94 -1.01 -11.17
C ALA A 169 -7.61 0.35 -11.46
N ALA A 170 -8.30 0.93 -10.47
CA ALA A 170 -8.93 2.24 -10.64
C ALA A 170 -7.89 3.38 -10.78
N ALA A 171 -6.80 3.31 -10.02
CA ALA A 171 -5.71 4.28 -10.06
C ALA A 171 -4.91 4.17 -11.36
N LEU A 172 -4.68 2.94 -11.87
CA LEU A 172 -4.05 2.70 -13.18
C LEU A 172 -4.82 3.34 -14.32
N LYS A 173 -6.16 3.22 -14.31
CA LYS A 173 -7.03 3.82 -15.33
C LYS A 173 -7.16 5.34 -15.20
N GLU A 174 -7.03 5.89 -14.00
CA GLU A 174 -7.12 7.33 -13.74
C GLU A 174 -5.86 8.07 -14.19
N ALA A 175 -4.70 7.45 -14.13
CA ALA A 175 -3.41 8.04 -14.51
C ALA A 175 -3.35 8.41 -16.00
N ASP A 176 -2.43 9.29 -16.38
CA ASP A 176 -2.13 9.54 -17.81
C ASP A 176 -1.37 8.38 -18.44
N VAL A 177 -0.58 7.67 -17.62
CA VAL A 177 0.10 6.42 -18.01
C VAL A 177 -0.01 5.43 -16.85
N GLY A 178 -0.85 4.41 -17.01
CA GLY A 178 -0.94 3.27 -16.11
C GLY A 178 0.14 2.25 -16.41
N ILE A 179 0.91 1.83 -15.41
CA ILE A 179 2.03 0.90 -15.56
C ILE A 179 1.82 -0.29 -14.64
N SER A 180 1.87 -1.50 -15.16
CA SER A 180 1.87 -2.73 -14.36
C SER A 180 3.12 -3.55 -14.61
N VAL A 181 3.28 -4.65 -13.89
CA VAL A 181 4.39 -5.58 -14.03
C VAL A 181 3.89 -6.95 -14.51
N ASP A 182 4.74 -7.74 -15.14
CA ASP A 182 4.38 -9.08 -15.65
C ASP A 182 3.84 -9.99 -14.54
N THR A 183 4.37 -9.86 -13.31
CA THR A 183 3.92 -10.61 -12.13
C THR A 183 2.65 -10.04 -11.47
N GLY A 184 2.12 -8.91 -11.95
CA GLY A 184 0.90 -8.31 -11.45
C GLY A 184 -0.33 -9.18 -11.73
N VAL A 185 -1.40 -8.96 -10.97
CA VAL A 185 -2.68 -9.66 -11.19
C VAL A 185 -3.31 -9.23 -12.52
N ASP A 186 -4.12 -10.11 -13.10
CA ASP A 186 -4.67 -9.89 -14.44
C ASP A 186 -5.45 -8.57 -14.57
N ILE A 187 -6.26 -8.23 -13.58
CA ILE A 187 -7.02 -6.98 -13.58
C ILE A 187 -6.13 -5.72 -13.55
N ALA A 188 -4.96 -5.78 -12.90
CA ALA A 188 -4.00 -4.68 -12.92
C ALA A 188 -3.36 -4.56 -14.31
N LYS A 189 -2.96 -5.69 -14.91
CA LYS A 189 -2.41 -5.72 -16.28
C LYS A 189 -3.40 -5.23 -17.32
N GLU A 190 -4.67 -5.63 -17.22
CA GLU A 190 -5.75 -5.17 -18.11
C GLU A 190 -6.09 -3.68 -17.94
N SER A 191 -5.76 -3.11 -16.80
CA SER A 191 -6.01 -1.69 -16.48
C SER A 191 -4.82 -0.78 -16.81
N ALA A 192 -3.67 -1.35 -17.14
CA ALA A 192 -2.45 -0.62 -17.44
C ALA A 192 -2.28 -0.37 -18.94
N ASP A 193 -1.64 0.74 -19.29
CA ASP A 193 -1.23 1.06 -20.66
C ASP A 193 0.08 0.36 -21.03
N ILE A 194 0.94 0.13 -20.03
CA ILE A 194 2.28 -0.47 -20.17
C ILE A 194 2.44 -1.60 -19.17
N ILE A 195 2.98 -2.73 -19.62
CA ILE A 195 3.39 -3.84 -18.76
C ILE A 195 4.91 -3.99 -18.82
N LEU A 196 5.56 -3.83 -17.66
CA LEU A 196 7.00 -4.06 -17.53
C LEU A 196 7.27 -5.56 -17.47
N LEU A 197 8.01 -6.08 -18.42
CA LEU A 197 8.40 -7.49 -18.51
C LEU A 197 9.64 -7.79 -17.65
N GLU A 198 10.43 -6.78 -17.35
CA GLU A 198 11.62 -6.91 -16.52
C GLU A 198 11.33 -6.59 -15.06
N LYS A 199 12.05 -7.26 -14.16
CA LYS A 199 11.92 -7.06 -12.71
C LYS A 199 12.56 -5.75 -12.23
N SER A 200 13.49 -5.18 -13.00
CA SER A 200 14.20 -3.96 -12.66
C SER A 200 13.33 -2.73 -12.90
N LEU A 201 13.22 -1.86 -11.91
CA LEU A 201 12.55 -0.57 -12.05
C LEU A 201 13.36 0.46 -12.87
N MET A 202 14.63 0.15 -13.23
CA MET A 202 15.44 1.00 -14.09
C MET A 202 14.85 1.16 -15.50
N VAL A 203 14.03 0.22 -15.96
CA VAL A 203 13.27 0.33 -17.21
C VAL A 203 12.39 1.58 -17.26
N LEU A 204 11.83 2.02 -16.11
CA LEU A 204 11.08 3.27 -16.02
C LEU A 204 11.96 4.48 -16.29
N VAL A 205 13.18 4.47 -15.75
CA VAL A 205 14.17 5.54 -15.97
C VAL A 205 14.53 5.64 -17.44
N ASP A 206 14.77 4.50 -18.07
CA ASP A 206 15.10 4.44 -19.49
C ASP A 206 13.92 4.90 -20.35
N GLY A 207 12.69 4.51 -20.02
CA GLY A 207 11.48 5.01 -20.67
C GLY A 207 11.32 6.53 -20.61
N VAL A 208 11.62 7.15 -19.44
CA VAL A 208 11.60 8.61 -19.30
C VAL A 208 12.70 9.27 -20.14
N LYS A 209 13.90 8.70 -20.19
CA LYS A 209 15.02 9.22 -21.01
C LYS A 209 14.69 9.19 -22.49
N GLU A 210 14.27 8.03 -22.99
CA GLU A 210 13.92 7.85 -24.40
C GLU A 210 12.74 8.73 -24.81
N GLY A 211 11.68 8.78 -24.01
CA GLY A 211 10.53 9.63 -24.28
C GLY A 211 10.88 11.11 -24.40
N ARG A 212 11.81 11.62 -23.58
CA ARG A 212 12.29 13.00 -23.67
C ARG A 212 13.22 13.25 -24.87
N SER A 213 14.02 12.24 -25.25
CA SER A 213 14.91 12.34 -26.41
C SER A 213 14.13 12.39 -27.72
N CYS A 214 12.94 11.79 -27.79
CA CYS A 214 12.09 11.83 -28.99
C CYS A 214 11.39 13.19 -29.20
N LEU A 215 11.38 14.07 -28.19
CA LEU A 215 10.71 15.39 -28.25
C LEU A 215 11.68 16.55 -28.61
N LEU A 216 12.97 16.26 -28.71
CA LEU A 216 14.04 17.20 -29.12
C LEU A 216 14.46 16.99 -30.57
#